data_a2ab2b0cda38db3b3b93a60ff7d5cfa4
#
_entry.id   a2ab2b0cda38db3b3b93a60ff7d5cfa4
#
_cell.length_a   1.000
_cell.length_b   1.000
_cell.length_c   1.000
_cell.angle_alpha   90.00
_cell.angle_beta   90.00
_cell.angle_gamma   90.00
#
_symmetry.space_group_name_H-M   'P 1'
#
loop_
_entity.id
_entity.type
_entity.pdbx_description
1 polymer ?
#
loop_
_entity_poly.entity_id
_entity_poly.type
_entity_poly.pdbx_seq_one_letter_code
_entity_poly.pdbx_strand_id
1 'polypeptide(L)'
;MALYDKIGKTYAQTRKSDSRIGKKLLELLESSQARTIVDIGAGTGSYAFFLAEYGYNVIAVEPSATMRNQAISHPAIEWIDGYAENLPLGDRAAEAAIIMLALHHFQDYQQALREVCRVVGKGQIIVFTYDPAMITGFWLTKYFPSLIDDVESTFISISKLSNEIYALTGNSVNVIPFRVPHNLSDSFAAVGWARPELYLDRNIRNGISSFAKIDNDEIEQGVLRLQQDLETGRWDKEYGNLRKQKQYDVGYRFIQSR
;
A
#
# COMPACT_ATOMS: atom_id res chain seq x y z
N MET A 1 -10.44 18.16 -4.11
CA MET A 1 -9.00 18.23 -3.84
C MET A 1 -8.62 16.89 -3.20
N ALA A 2 -7.78 16.11 -3.85
CA ALA A 2 -7.41 14.80 -3.36
C ALA A 2 -6.68 14.91 -2.00
N LEU A 3 -6.86 13.95 -1.11
CA LEU A 3 -6.20 13.92 0.22
C LEU A 3 -4.69 14.15 0.07
N TYR A 4 -4.09 13.59 -0.98
CA TYR A 4 -2.66 13.69 -1.27
C TYR A 4 -2.19 15.07 -1.78
N ASP A 5 -3.07 15.97 -2.16
CA ASP A 5 -2.67 17.37 -2.44
C ASP A 5 -2.23 18.11 -1.16
N LYS A 6 -2.69 17.64 0.01
CA LYS A 6 -2.32 18.21 1.33
C LYS A 6 -1.13 17.47 1.97
N ILE A 7 -1.18 16.13 2.04
CA ILE A 7 -0.17 15.31 2.74
C ILE A 7 1.00 14.90 1.83
N GLY A 8 0.84 15.00 0.50
CA GLY A 8 1.82 14.54 -0.49
C GLY A 8 3.14 15.31 -0.52
N LYS A 9 3.21 16.53 0.05
CA LYS A 9 4.43 17.37 -0.02
C LYS A 9 5.67 16.73 0.60
N THR A 10 5.51 15.93 1.65
CA THR A 10 6.59 15.24 2.37
C THR A 10 6.55 13.73 2.14
N TYR A 11 5.61 13.25 1.32
CA TYR A 11 5.35 11.83 1.11
C TYR A 11 6.59 11.07 0.61
N ALA A 12 7.28 11.60 -0.39
CA ALA A 12 8.50 10.98 -0.94
C ALA A 12 9.67 10.88 0.05
N GLN A 13 9.64 11.62 1.17
CA GLN A 13 10.70 11.57 2.18
C GLN A 13 10.59 10.32 3.06
N THR A 14 9.37 9.85 3.33
CA THR A 14 9.09 8.73 4.22
C THR A 14 8.64 7.46 3.47
N ARG A 15 8.09 7.63 2.27
CA ARG A 15 7.60 6.54 1.43
C ARG A 15 8.58 6.26 0.29
N LYS A 16 9.40 5.25 0.51
CA LYS A 16 10.38 4.76 -0.47
C LYS A 16 10.09 3.30 -0.73
N SER A 17 9.96 2.92 -2.02
CA SER A 17 9.77 1.50 -2.34
C SER A 17 10.87 0.65 -1.69
N ASP A 18 10.45 -0.40 -1.00
CA ASP A 18 11.39 -1.40 -0.49
C ASP A 18 11.64 -2.45 -1.59
N SER A 19 12.89 -2.72 -1.88
CA SER A 19 13.27 -3.66 -2.94
C SER A 19 12.70 -5.07 -2.73
N ARG A 20 12.37 -5.46 -1.50
CA ARG A 20 11.77 -6.77 -1.18
C ARG A 20 10.31 -6.86 -1.59
N ILE A 21 9.56 -5.75 -1.48
CA ILE A 21 8.20 -5.66 -2.03
C ILE A 21 8.28 -5.69 -3.56
N GLY A 22 9.19 -4.89 -4.15
CA GLY A 22 9.41 -4.87 -5.59
C GLY A 22 9.83 -6.24 -6.14
N LYS A 23 10.75 -6.95 -5.50
CA LYS A 23 11.14 -8.31 -5.90
C LYS A 23 9.98 -9.30 -5.83
N LYS A 24 9.13 -9.20 -4.78
CA LYS A 24 7.94 -10.04 -4.70
C LYS A 24 6.96 -9.72 -5.84
N LEU A 25 6.80 -8.45 -6.19
CA LEU A 25 6.01 -8.03 -7.33
C LEU A 25 6.56 -8.61 -8.65
N LEU A 26 7.88 -8.58 -8.88
CA LEU A 26 8.53 -9.21 -10.05
C LEU A 26 8.23 -10.71 -10.13
N GLU A 27 8.44 -11.45 -9.03
CA GLU A 27 8.10 -12.89 -8.98
C GLU A 27 6.65 -13.17 -9.40
N LEU A 28 5.72 -12.31 -9.00
CA LEU A 28 4.31 -12.47 -9.36
C LEU A 28 4.06 -12.13 -10.83
N LEU A 29 4.75 -11.14 -11.38
CA LEU A 29 4.63 -10.74 -12.79
C LEU A 29 5.31 -11.72 -13.75
N GLU A 30 6.39 -12.38 -13.38
CA GLU A 30 7.11 -13.34 -14.23
C GLU A 30 6.20 -14.42 -14.82
N SER A 31 5.16 -14.83 -14.08
CA SER A 31 4.22 -15.85 -14.54
C SER A 31 3.33 -15.40 -15.69
N SER A 32 3.20 -14.08 -15.94
CA SER A 32 2.28 -13.52 -16.95
C SER A 32 2.92 -13.25 -18.30
N GLN A 33 4.26 -13.24 -18.39
CA GLN A 33 5.03 -12.78 -19.57
C GLN A 33 4.66 -11.35 -20.03
N ALA A 34 4.03 -10.57 -19.15
CA ALA A 34 3.64 -9.19 -19.43
C ALA A 34 4.88 -8.32 -19.66
N ARG A 35 4.80 -7.39 -20.61
CA ARG A 35 5.81 -6.37 -20.90
C ARG A 35 5.32 -4.98 -20.58
N THR A 36 4.02 -4.74 -20.73
CA THR A 36 3.38 -3.47 -20.45
C THR A 36 2.49 -3.61 -19.20
N ILE A 37 2.80 -2.83 -18.19
CA ILE A 37 2.11 -2.85 -16.90
C ILE A 37 1.42 -1.50 -16.71
N VAL A 38 0.16 -1.50 -16.26
CA VAL A 38 -0.48 -0.29 -15.74
C VAL A 38 -0.38 -0.26 -14.22
N ASP A 39 0.20 0.83 -13.66
CA ASP A 39 0.27 1.11 -12.22
C ASP A 39 -0.83 2.13 -11.88
N ILE A 40 -1.85 1.69 -11.13
CA ILE A 40 -3.06 2.47 -10.87
C ILE A 40 -3.02 3.03 -9.44
N GLY A 41 -3.09 4.36 -9.34
CA GLY A 41 -2.78 5.08 -8.11
C GLY A 41 -1.28 5.05 -7.83
N ALA A 42 -0.48 5.32 -8.86
CA ALA A 42 0.98 5.16 -8.85
C ALA A 42 1.69 6.07 -7.82
N GLY A 43 1.03 7.11 -7.33
CA GLY A 43 1.58 8.05 -6.38
C GLY A 43 2.81 8.77 -6.94
N THR A 44 3.96 8.65 -6.27
CA THR A 44 5.24 9.18 -6.75
C THR A 44 5.95 8.25 -7.73
N GLY A 45 5.35 7.13 -8.12
CA GLY A 45 5.87 6.19 -9.10
C GLY A 45 7.00 5.30 -8.60
N SER A 46 7.13 5.11 -7.31
CA SER A 46 8.23 4.30 -6.76
C SER A 46 8.24 2.86 -7.28
N TYR A 47 7.08 2.22 -7.44
CA TYR A 47 6.96 0.87 -8.00
C TYR A 47 7.01 0.89 -9.53
N ALA A 48 6.43 1.92 -10.17
CA ALA A 48 6.59 2.14 -11.61
C ALA A 48 8.07 2.25 -12.00
N PHE A 49 8.83 3.07 -11.28
CA PHE A 49 10.27 3.22 -11.48
C PHE A 49 11.01 1.89 -11.26
N PHE A 50 10.69 1.19 -10.17
CA PHE A 50 11.30 -0.12 -9.90
C PHE A 50 11.06 -1.10 -11.04
N LEU A 51 9.84 -1.23 -11.55
CA LEU A 51 9.53 -2.11 -12.66
C LEU A 51 10.22 -1.69 -13.97
N ALA A 52 10.29 -0.40 -14.25
CA ALA A 52 10.97 0.14 -15.42
C ALA A 52 12.48 -0.20 -15.43
N GLU A 53 13.14 -0.12 -14.28
CA GLU A 53 14.53 -0.57 -14.11
C GLU A 53 14.74 -2.07 -14.38
N TYR A 54 13.68 -2.87 -14.29
CA TYR A 54 13.69 -4.30 -14.64
C TYR A 54 13.16 -4.59 -16.05
N GLY A 55 13.00 -3.55 -16.89
CA GLY A 55 12.73 -3.68 -18.31
C GLY A 55 11.25 -3.74 -18.69
N TYR A 56 10.33 -3.41 -17.77
CA TYR A 56 8.91 -3.26 -18.08
C TYR A 56 8.62 -1.87 -18.65
N ASN A 57 7.67 -1.79 -19.58
CA ASN A 57 7.02 -0.54 -19.93
C ASN A 57 5.89 -0.28 -18.92
N VAL A 58 5.85 0.88 -18.31
CA VAL A 58 4.87 1.18 -17.27
C VAL A 58 4.02 2.38 -17.66
N ILE A 59 2.71 2.21 -17.59
CA ILE A 59 1.73 3.28 -17.69
C ILE A 59 1.33 3.63 -16.26
N ALA A 60 1.80 4.77 -15.76
CA ALA A 60 1.55 5.21 -14.39
C ALA A 60 0.36 6.17 -14.34
N VAL A 61 -0.76 5.74 -13.76
CA VAL A 61 -1.99 6.53 -13.63
C VAL A 61 -2.11 7.07 -12.21
N GLU A 62 -2.14 8.41 -12.08
CA GLU A 62 -2.21 9.10 -10.79
C GLU A 62 -2.94 10.44 -10.95
N PRO A 63 -4.03 10.72 -10.21
CA PRO A 63 -4.77 11.97 -10.34
C PRO A 63 -4.08 13.18 -9.68
N SER A 64 -3.22 12.98 -8.67
CA SER A 64 -2.57 14.09 -7.96
C SER A 64 -1.36 14.62 -8.71
N ALA A 65 -1.45 15.84 -9.21
CA ALA A 65 -0.29 16.54 -9.81
C ALA A 65 0.85 16.71 -8.80
N THR A 66 0.53 16.90 -7.50
CA THR A 66 1.53 17.01 -6.43
C THR A 66 2.35 15.72 -6.31
N MET A 67 1.73 14.57 -6.49
CA MET A 67 2.43 13.27 -6.46
C MET A 67 3.24 13.05 -7.74
N ARG A 68 2.65 13.28 -8.92
CA ARG A 68 3.36 13.13 -10.21
C ARG A 68 4.58 14.03 -10.31
N ASN A 69 4.52 15.26 -9.79
CA ASN A 69 5.65 16.21 -9.80
C ASN A 69 6.85 15.78 -8.93
N GLN A 70 6.68 14.78 -8.07
CA GLN A 70 7.76 14.20 -7.26
C GLN A 70 8.35 12.93 -7.89
N ALA A 71 7.80 12.50 -9.03
CA ALA A 71 8.24 11.27 -9.70
C ALA A 71 9.63 11.41 -10.30
N ILE A 72 10.38 10.31 -10.27
CA ILE A 72 11.63 10.20 -10.99
C ILE A 72 11.30 9.88 -12.46
N SER A 73 11.83 10.68 -13.40
CA SER A 73 11.63 10.45 -14.83
C SER A 73 12.38 9.18 -15.28
N HIS A 74 11.71 8.37 -16.09
CA HIS A 74 12.30 7.18 -16.72
C HIS A 74 11.70 7.00 -18.12
N PRO A 75 12.50 6.67 -19.17
CA PRO A 75 11.99 6.58 -20.55
C PRO A 75 10.93 5.49 -20.77
N ALA A 76 10.88 4.46 -19.92
CA ALA A 76 9.91 3.39 -19.98
C ALA A 76 8.67 3.66 -19.12
N ILE A 77 8.49 4.87 -18.58
CA ILE A 77 7.29 5.24 -17.79
C ILE A 77 6.54 6.33 -18.52
N GLU A 78 5.29 6.04 -18.87
CA GLU A 78 4.30 7.00 -19.34
C GLU A 78 3.41 7.44 -18.19
N TRP A 79 3.36 8.75 -17.90
CA TRP A 79 2.52 9.31 -16.86
C TRP A 79 1.18 9.80 -17.40
N ILE A 80 0.10 9.38 -16.76
CA ILE A 80 -1.27 9.74 -17.14
C ILE A 80 -1.99 10.34 -15.95
N ASP A 81 -2.60 11.52 -16.17
CA ASP A 81 -3.56 12.12 -15.25
C ASP A 81 -4.91 11.39 -15.37
N GLY A 82 -5.34 10.71 -14.33
CA GLY A 82 -6.56 9.93 -14.39
C GLY A 82 -6.96 9.33 -13.05
N TYR A 83 -8.25 9.04 -12.92
CA TYR A 83 -8.84 8.34 -11.79
C TYR A 83 -9.03 6.86 -12.13
N ALA A 84 -8.88 6.01 -11.14
CA ALA A 84 -9.02 4.57 -11.28
C ALA A 84 -10.42 4.15 -11.78
N GLU A 85 -11.46 4.92 -11.43
CA GLU A 85 -12.84 4.68 -11.77
C GLU A 85 -13.20 5.01 -13.24
N ASN A 86 -12.33 5.74 -13.94
CA ASN A 86 -12.47 6.10 -15.35
C ASN A 86 -11.07 6.26 -15.97
N LEU A 87 -10.44 5.13 -16.27
CA LEU A 87 -9.08 5.11 -16.80
C LEU A 87 -9.06 5.67 -18.23
N PRO A 88 -8.26 6.72 -18.52
CA PRO A 88 -8.14 7.30 -19.85
C PRO A 88 -7.26 6.45 -20.77
N LEU A 89 -7.53 5.16 -20.81
CA LEU A 89 -6.84 4.12 -21.56
C LEU A 89 -7.83 3.31 -22.40
N GLY A 90 -7.38 2.86 -23.55
CA GLY A 90 -8.17 1.94 -24.38
C GLY A 90 -8.31 0.55 -23.76
N ASP A 91 -9.24 -0.24 -24.28
CA ASP A 91 -9.40 -1.64 -23.91
C ASP A 91 -8.12 -2.41 -24.24
N ARG A 92 -7.66 -3.23 -23.29
CA ARG A 92 -6.46 -4.07 -23.43
C ARG A 92 -5.18 -3.26 -23.71
N ALA A 93 -5.10 -2.05 -23.15
CA ALA A 93 -3.92 -1.19 -23.31
C ALA A 93 -2.68 -1.70 -22.53
N ALA A 94 -2.86 -2.60 -21.57
CA ALA A 94 -1.79 -3.21 -20.81
C ALA A 94 -2.00 -4.73 -20.65
N GLU A 95 -0.92 -5.45 -20.37
CA GLU A 95 -0.92 -6.90 -20.22
C GLU A 95 -1.07 -7.33 -18.75
N ALA A 96 -0.76 -6.42 -17.83
CA ALA A 96 -1.04 -6.60 -16.40
C ALA A 96 -1.32 -5.26 -15.72
N ALA A 97 -2.01 -5.32 -14.58
CA ALA A 97 -2.24 -4.16 -13.71
C ALA A 97 -1.69 -4.41 -12.32
N ILE A 98 -1.17 -3.35 -11.72
CA ILE A 98 -0.79 -3.33 -10.31
C ILE A 98 -1.53 -2.21 -9.59
N ILE A 99 -1.89 -2.47 -8.32
CA ILE A 99 -2.47 -1.49 -7.39
C ILE A 99 -1.70 -1.63 -6.07
N MET A 100 -0.77 -0.71 -5.82
CA MET A 100 0.17 -0.84 -4.70
C MET A 100 -0.21 0.09 -3.56
N LEU A 101 -0.92 -0.44 -2.54
CA LEU A 101 -1.42 0.32 -1.38
C LEU A 101 -2.25 1.55 -1.78
N ALA A 102 -3.01 1.46 -2.87
CA ALA A 102 -3.81 2.55 -3.41
C ALA A 102 -5.32 2.27 -3.39
N LEU A 103 -5.75 1.00 -3.45
CA LEU A 103 -7.16 0.60 -3.61
C LEU A 103 -8.09 1.24 -2.57
N HIS A 104 -7.64 1.39 -1.34
CA HIS A 104 -8.41 1.96 -0.23
C HIS A 104 -8.60 3.50 -0.33
N HIS A 105 -8.02 4.13 -1.34
CA HIS A 105 -8.20 5.55 -1.66
C HIS A 105 -9.19 5.79 -2.79
N PHE A 106 -9.62 4.74 -3.50
CA PHE A 106 -10.58 4.86 -4.59
C PHE A 106 -11.98 5.14 -4.04
N GLN A 107 -12.72 6.03 -4.70
CA GLN A 107 -14.08 6.42 -4.29
C GLN A 107 -15.07 5.28 -4.54
N ASP A 108 -14.95 4.62 -5.70
CA ASP A 108 -15.70 3.43 -6.09
C ASP A 108 -14.71 2.36 -6.57
N TYR A 109 -14.19 1.57 -5.61
CA TYR A 109 -13.24 0.52 -5.94
C TYR A 109 -13.82 -0.56 -6.86
N GLN A 110 -15.14 -0.77 -6.85
CA GLN A 110 -15.78 -1.75 -7.74
C GLN A 110 -15.79 -1.24 -9.18
N GLN A 111 -16.07 0.05 -9.40
CA GLN A 111 -15.93 0.66 -10.71
C GLN A 111 -14.46 0.67 -11.16
N ALA A 112 -13.52 0.97 -10.26
CA ALA A 112 -12.10 0.89 -10.56
C ALA A 112 -11.68 -0.53 -11.00
N LEU A 113 -12.13 -1.58 -10.32
CA LEU A 113 -11.86 -2.96 -10.73
C LEU A 113 -12.43 -3.29 -12.11
N ARG A 114 -13.63 -2.77 -12.45
CA ARG A 114 -14.20 -2.94 -13.82
C ARG A 114 -13.32 -2.27 -14.87
N GLU A 115 -12.84 -1.06 -14.60
CA GLU A 115 -11.91 -0.35 -15.48
C GLU A 115 -10.57 -1.08 -15.63
N VAL A 116 -10.01 -1.56 -14.50
CA VAL A 116 -8.81 -2.41 -14.52
C VAL A 116 -9.00 -3.61 -15.44
N CYS A 117 -10.11 -4.35 -15.28
CA CYS A 117 -10.42 -5.51 -16.12
C CYS A 117 -10.59 -5.13 -17.61
N ARG A 118 -11.16 -3.97 -17.91
CA ARG A 118 -11.28 -3.46 -19.28
C ARG A 118 -9.89 -3.20 -19.89
N VAL A 119 -9.03 -2.53 -19.13
CA VAL A 119 -7.69 -2.12 -19.60
C VAL A 119 -6.74 -3.31 -19.76
N VAL A 120 -6.82 -4.34 -18.93
CA VAL A 120 -5.94 -5.52 -19.04
C VAL A 120 -6.59 -6.68 -19.77
N GLY A 121 -7.90 -6.68 -19.99
CA GLY A 121 -8.63 -7.79 -20.60
C GLY A 121 -8.49 -9.08 -19.80
N LYS A 122 -7.79 -10.07 -20.36
CA LYS A 122 -7.46 -11.35 -19.69
C LYS A 122 -6.12 -11.30 -18.95
N GLY A 123 -5.52 -10.12 -18.87
CA GLY A 123 -4.22 -9.94 -18.21
C GLY A 123 -4.29 -10.15 -16.71
N GLN A 124 -3.10 -10.17 -16.11
CA GLN A 124 -2.95 -10.36 -14.67
C GLN A 124 -3.29 -9.09 -13.90
N ILE A 125 -3.91 -9.27 -12.73
CA ILE A 125 -4.13 -8.18 -11.76
C ILE A 125 -3.41 -8.53 -10.47
N ILE A 126 -2.60 -7.59 -9.96
CA ILE A 126 -1.91 -7.73 -8.68
C ILE A 126 -2.28 -6.54 -7.80
N VAL A 127 -2.86 -6.83 -6.64
CA VAL A 127 -3.19 -5.82 -5.63
C VAL A 127 -2.34 -6.06 -4.39
N PHE A 128 -1.62 -5.05 -3.93
CA PHE A 128 -0.96 -5.05 -2.62
C PHE A 128 -1.77 -4.21 -1.66
N THR A 129 -2.31 -4.82 -0.61
CA THR A 129 -3.24 -4.18 0.33
C THR A 129 -3.06 -4.72 1.75
N TYR A 130 -3.79 -4.14 2.69
CA TYR A 130 -3.84 -4.57 4.08
C TYR A 130 -5.11 -5.39 4.34
N ASP A 131 -5.00 -6.44 5.14
CA ASP A 131 -6.10 -7.27 5.61
C ASP A 131 -6.70 -6.65 6.90
N PRO A 132 -7.90 -6.03 6.84
CA PRO A 132 -8.47 -5.36 8.01
C PRO A 132 -8.71 -6.30 9.19
N ALA A 133 -8.89 -7.60 8.96
CA ALA A 133 -9.05 -8.58 10.05
C ALA A 133 -7.82 -8.70 10.97
N MET A 134 -6.67 -8.17 10.54
CA MET A 134 -5.43 -8.24 11.32
C MET A 134 -5.21 -7.04 12.25
N ILE A 135 -6.02 -5.98 12.14
CA ILE A 135 -5.77 -4.73 12.87
C ILE A 135 -5.91 -4.88 14.38
N THR A 136 -6.89 -5.63 14.85
CA THR A 136 -7.14 -5.81 16.29
C THR A 136 -6.01 -6.55 17.01
N GLY A 137 -5.21 -7.34 16.28
CA GLY A 137 -4.03 -8.03 16.80
C GLY A 137 -2.75 -7.20 16.78
N PHE A 138 -2.79 -6.01 16.20
CA PHE A 138 -1.61 -5.17 16.10
C PHE A 138 -1.46 -4.27 17.33
N TRP A 139 -0.35 -4.41 18.06
CA TRP A 139 -0.11 -3.72 19.34
C TRP A 139 -0.26 -2.20 19.28
N LEU A 140 -0.09 -1.58 18.11
CA LEU A 140 -0.19 -0.13 17.95
C LEU A 140 -1.59 0.39 18.30
N THR A 141 -2.65 -0.42 18.09
CA THR A 141 -4.03 -0.06 18.43
C THR A 141 -4.27 0.12 19.92
N LYS A 142 -3.38 -0.40 20.78
CA LYS A 142 -3.43 -0.16 22.22
C LYS A 142 -3.13 1.32 22.57
N TYR A 143 -2.33 1.97 21.75
CA TYR A 143 -1.95 3.38 21.91
C TYR A 143 -2.84 4.32 21.09
N PHE A 144 -3.31 3.86 19.95
CA PHE A 144 -4.13 4.61 18.99
C PHE A 144 -5.35 3.76 18.57
N PRO A 145 -6.37 3.65 19.44
CA PRO A 145 -7.52 2.77 19.21
C PRO A 145 -8.35 3.15 17.99
N SER A 146 -8.44 4.42 17.62
CA SER A 146 -9.15 4.88 16.41
C SER A 146 -8.59 4.31 15.10
N LEU A 147 -7.38 3.71 15.13
CA LEU A 147 -6.86 2.95 13.98
C LEU A 147 -7.73 1.76 13.61
N ILE A 148 -8.44 1.16 14.56
CA ILE A 148 -9.34 0.02 14.31
C ILE A 148 -10.47 0.48 13.40
N ASP A 149 -11.21 1.50 13.81
CA ASP A 149 -12.37 2.01 13.05
C ASP A 149 -11.93 2.54 11.67
N ASP A 150 -10.78 3.25 11.59
CA ASP A 150 -10.25 3.73 10.32
C ASP A 150 -9.94 2.57 9.38
N VAL A 151 -9.25 1.54 9.85
CA VAL A 151 -8.87 0.41 9.01
C VAL A 151 -10.09 -0.42 8.59
N GLU A 152 -11.02 -0.72 9.51
CA GLU A 152 -12.22 -1.50 9.22
C GLU A 152 -13.17 -0.79 8.26
N SER A 153 -13.24 0.55 8.31
CA SER A 153 -14.05 1.33 7.38
C SER A 153 -13.39 1.61 6.05
N THR A 154 -12.05 1.61 5.99
CA THR A 154 -11.28 2.03 4.81
C THR A 154 -10.84 0.85 3.94
N PHE A 155 -10.45 -0.27 4.56
CA PHE A 155 -9.94 -1.42 3.82
C PHE A 155 -11.02 -2.47 3.56
N ILE A 156 -10.97 -3.05 2.36
CA ILE A 156 -11.90 -4.11 1.95
C ILE A 156 -11.39 -5.44 2.49
N SER A 157 -12.27 -6.28 3.04
CA SER A 157 -11.88 -7.62 3.47
C SER A 157 -11.30 -8.42 2.30
N ILE A 158 -10.23 -9.17 2.58
CA ILE A 158 -9.51 -9.93 1.55
C ILE A 158 -10.41 -10.92 0.81
N SER A 159 -11.32 -11.57 1.53
CA SER A 159 -12.28 -12.50 0.92
C SER A 159 -13.24 -11.80 -0.05
N LYS A 160 -13.76 -10.63 0.33
CA LYS A 160 -14.65 -9.84 -0.54
C LYS A 160 -13.91 -9.39 -1.80
N LEU A 161 -12.72 -8.81 -1.65
CA LEU A 161 -11.92 -8.35 -2.77
C LEU A 161 -11.54 -9.50 -3.73
N SER A 162 -11.13 -10.65 -3.18
CA SER A 162 -10.80 -11.83 -3.99
C SER A 162 -12.00 -12.36 -4.77
N ASN A 163 -13.17 -12.41 -4.15
CA ASN A 163 -14.41 -12.85 -4.80
C ASN A 163 -14.83 -11.89 -5.92
N GLU A 164 -14.70 -10.59 -5.72
CA GLU A 164 -15.03 -9.58 -6.74
C GLU A 164 -14.07 -9.66 -7.93
N ILE A 165 -12.76 -9.80 -7.70
CA ILE A 165 -11.78 -9.99 -8.76
C ILE A 165 -12.08 -11.29 -9.54
N TYR A 166 -12.39 -12.38 -8.85
CA TYR A 166 -12.79 -13.63 -9.50
C TYR A 166 -14.03 -13.46 -10.34
N ALA A 167 -15.07 -12.81 -9.81
CA ALA A 167 -16.32 -12.59 -10.53
C ALA A 167 -16.14 -11.76 -11.81
N LEU A 168 -15.23 -10.79 -11.80
CA LEU A 168 -14.94 -9.92 -12.93
C LEU A 168 -14.04 -10.57 -13.99
N THR A 169 -13.07 -11.37 -13.56
CA THR A 169 -12.04 -11.93 -14.46
C THR A 169 -12.30 -13.36 -14.88
N GLY A 170 -12.98 -14.15 -14.06
CA GLY A 170 -13.07 -15.61 -14.16
C GLY A 170 -11.76 -16.34 -13.85
N ASN A 171 -10.70 -15.60 -13.51
CA ASN A 171 -9.38 -16.13 -13.23
C ASN A 171 -9.26 -16.60 -11.79
N SER A 172 -8.39 -17.58 -11.53
CA SER A 172 -8.04 -17.97 -10.15
C SER A 172 -7.40 -16.79 -9.40
N VAL A 173 -7.73 -16.66 -8.12
CA VAL A 173 -7.19 -15.59 -7.25
C VAL A 173 -6.41 -16.21 -6.13
N ASN A 174 -5.13 -15.84 -6.04
CA ASN A 174 -4.23 -16.25 -4.97
C ASN A 174 -4.04 -15.11 -3.96
N VAL A 175 -4.16 -15.44 -2.69
CA VAL A 175 -3.85 -14.51 -1.58
C VAL A 175 -2.52 -14.91 -0.97
N ILE A 176 -1.53 -14.02 -1.06
CA ILE A 176 -0.15 -14.31 -0.67
C ILE A 176 0.24 -13.37 0.47
N PRO A 177 0.45 -13.87 1.69
CA PRO A 177 0.92 -13.06 2.81
C PRO A 177 2.29 -12.45 2.51
N PHE A 178 2.43 -11.15 2.78
CA PHE A 178 3.71 -10.47 2.78
C PHE A 178 4.15 -10.22 4.22
N ARG A 179 5.10 -11.02 4.70
CA ARG A 179 5.68 -10.80 6.02
C ARG A 179 6.60 -9.60 5.97
N VAL A 180 6.27 -8.57 6.74
CA VAL A 180 7.02 -7.32 6.77
C VAL A 180 8.38 -7.53 7.45
N PRO A 181 9.50 -7.28 6.74
CA PRO A 181 10.82 -7.32 7.35
C PRO A 181 10.98 -6.26 8.44
N HIS A 182 11.72 -6.58 9.50
CA HIS A 182 11.87 -5.69 10.66
C HIS A 182 12.52 -4.34 10.29
N ASN A 183 13.33 -4.31 9.25
CA ASN A 183 14.06 -3.14 8.75
C ASN A 183 13.53 -2.64 7.40
N LEU A 184 12.24 -2.80 7.14
CA LEU A 184 11.62 -2.29 5.92
C LEU A 184 11.85 -0.77 5.80
N SER A 185 12.15 -0.30 4.59
CA SER A 185 12.45 1.11 4.31
C SER A 185 11.20 1.94 3.98
N ASP A 186 10.13 1.32 3.48
CA ASP A 186 8.87 2.01 3.19
C ASP A 186 8.05 2.21 4.47
N SER A 187 7.86 3.46 4.88
CA SER A 187 7.21 3.81 6.14
C SER A 187 5.67 3.80 6.05
N PHE A 188 5.06 2.70 5.65
CA PHE A 188 3.62 2.52 5.78
C PHE A 188 3.20 2.14 7.23
N ALA A 189 1.89 2.08 7.49
CA ALA A 189 1.32 2.07 8.83
C ALA A 189 1.95 1.06 9.82
N ALA A 190 2.23 -0.16 9.39
CA ALA A 190 2.75 -1.20 10.29
C ALA A 190 4.27 -1.44 10.18
N VAL A 191 5.04 -0.51 9.58
CA VAL A 191 6.49 -0.64 9.41
C VAL A 191 7.23 -0.77 10.76
N GLY A 192 6.69 -0.15 11.79
CA GLY A 192 7.27 -0.13 13.13
C GLY A 192 6.88 -1.32 14.03
N TRP A 193 6.38 -2.43 13.46
CA TRP A 193 5.88 -3.58 14.23
C TRP A 193 6.89 -4.12 15.26
N ALA A 194 8.20 -4.03 15.00
CA ALA A 194 9.28 -4.39 15.93
C ALA A 194 10.10 -3.17 16.39
N ARG A 195 9.74 -1.96 15.95
CA ARG A 195 10.46 -0.72 16.20
C ARG A 195 9.49 0.37 16.65
N PRO A 196 8.89 0.23 17.85
CA PRO A 196 7.86 1.14 18.35
C PRO A 196 8.32 2.60 18.40
N GLU A 197 9.63 2.85 18.55
CA GLU A 197 10.24 4.17 18.58
C GLU A 197 9.93 5.00 17.32
N LEU A 198 9.71 4.34 16.17
CA LEU A 198 9.35 5.02 14.92
C LEU A 198 8.06 5.85 15.06
N TYR A 199 7.10 5.38 15.86
CA TYR A 199 5.84 6.11 16.04
C TYR A 199 5.95 7.31 16.99
N LEU A 200 7.08 7.50 17.67
CA LEU A 200 7.38 8.73 18.40
C LEU A 200 7.79 9.88 17.45
N ASP A 201 8.30 9.55 16.26
CA ASP A 201 8.65 10.55 15.24
C ASP A 201 7.39 11.05 14.52
N ARG A 202 7.15 12.37 14.62
CA ARG A 202 6.03 13.04 13.95
C ARG A 202 6.09 12.90 12.42
N ASN A 203 7.30 12.91 11.84
CA ASN A 203 7.44 12.80 10.39
C ASN A 203 7.00 11.41 9.89
N ILE A 204 7.29 10.35 10.64
CA ILE A 204 6.82 9.00 10.34
C ILE A 204 5.29 8.96 10.39
N ARG A 205 4.68 9.49 11.47
CA ARG A 205 3.21 9.51 11.59
C ARG A 205 2.55 10.33 10.48
N ASN A 206 3.13 11.47 10.10
CA ASN A 206 2.62 12.30 9.00
C ASN A 206 2.66 11.60 7.63
N GLY A 207 3.52 10.60 7.44
CA GLY A 207 3.57 9.77 6.23
C GLY A 207 2.52 8.65 6.20
N ILE A 208 1.75 8.46 7.27
CA ILE A 208 0.76 7.40 7.42
C ILE A 208 -0.64 8.03 7.39
N SER A 209 -1.42 7.71 6.34
CA SER A 209 -2.73 8.34 6.10
C SER A 209 -3.73 8.15 7.25
N SER A 210 -3.68 7.04 7.96
CA SER A 210 -4.54 6.78 9.12
C SER A 210 -4.29 7.77 10.26
N PHE A 211 -3.05 8.17 10.52
CA PHE A 211 -2.75 9.17 11.55
C PHE A 211 -3.30 10.57 11.21
N ALA A 212 -3.50 10.88 9.94
CA ALA A 212 -4.12 12.15 9.54
C ALA A 212 -5.62 12.26 9.88
N LYS A 213 -6.25 11.14 10.26
CA LYS A 213 -7.68 11.05 10.60
C LYS A 213 -7.92 10.91 12.10
N ILE A 214 -6.89 10.60 12.89
CA ILE A 214 -6.97 10.47 14.35
C ILE A 214 -7.02 11.86 14.98
N ASP A 215 -7.81 11.99 16.04
CA ASP A 215 -7.86 13.22 16.84
C ASP A 215 -6.50 13.56 17.46
N ASN A 216 -6.17 14.86 17.52
CA ASN A 216 -4.88 15.31 18.02
C ASN A 216 -4.65 14.93 19.49
N ASP A 217 -5.70 14.97 20.33
CA ASP A 217 -5.59 14.60 21.75
C ASP A 217 -5.29 13.11 21.90
N GLU A 218 -5.90 12.24 21.07
CA GLU A 218 -5.58 10.82 21.04
C GLU A 218 -4.13 10.58 20.60
N ILE A 219 -3.65 11.31 19.57
CA ILE A 219 -2.26 11.21 19.11
C ILE A 219 -1.30 11.59 20.23
N GLU A 220 -1.52 12.73 20.90
CA GLU A 220 -0.64 13.21 21.98
C GLU A 220 -0.61 12.23 23.14
N GLN A 221 -1.77 11.76 23.60
CA GLN A 221 -1.87 10.78 24.68
C GLN A 221 -1.28 9.43 24.29
N GLY A 222 -1.52 8.97 23.08
CA GLY A 222 -0.95 7.71 22.57
C GLY A 222 0.56 7.73 22.51
N VAL A 223 1.15 8.85 22.02
CA VAL A 223 2.59 9.04 21.97
C VAL A 223 3.20 9.08 23.37
N LEU A 224 2.59 9.82 24.32
CA LEU A 224 3.06 9.88 25.70
C LEU A 224 3.04 8.50 26.37
N ARG A 225 1.96 7.75 26.21
CA ARG A 225 1.86 6.38 26.76
C ARG A 225 2.89 5.44 26.15
N LEU A 226 3.09 5.50 24.83
CA LEU A 226 4.08 4.69 24.14
C LEU A 226 5.49 5.02 24.63
N GLN A 227 5.82 6.31 24.76
CA GLN A 227 7.11 6.76 25.28
C GLN A 227 7.34 6.25 26.71
N GLN A 228 6.38 6.41 27.61
CA GLN A 228 6.47 5.90 29.00
C GLN A 228 6.65 4.38 29.04
N ASP A 229 5.92 3.63 28.21
CA ASP A 229 6.03 2.17 28.17
C ASP A 229 7.39 1.71 27.63
N LEU A 230 8.00 2.48 26.72
CA LEU A 230 9.37 2.23 26.26
C LEU A 230 10.40 2.55 27.34
N GLU A 231 10.31 3.72 27.99
CA GLU A 231 11.22 4.14 29.06
C GLU A 231 11.20 3.22 30.29
N THR A 232 10.01 2.69 30.60
CA THR A 232 9.86 1.74 31.75
C THR A 232 10.10 0.28 31.38
N GLY A 233 10.35 -0.03 30.09
CA GLY A 233 10.52 -1.38 29.60
C GLY A 233 9.21 -2.21 29.55
N ARG A 234 8.05 -1.59 29.76
CA ARG A 234 6.75 -2.26 29.73
C ARG A 234 6.44 -2.79 28.34
N TRP A 235 6.71 -2.00 27.29
CA TRP A 235 6.53 -2.44 25.92
C TRP A 235 7.39 -3.68 25.62
N ASP A 236 8.66 -3.66 26.02
CA ASP A 236 9.57 -4.79 25.79
C ASP A 236 9.20 -6.03 26.61
N LYS A 237 8.62 -5.86 27.78
CA LYS A 237 8.08 -6.96 28.58
C LYS A 237 6.93 -7.67 27.86
N GLU A 238 6.04 -6.91 27.20
CA GLU A 238 4.83 -7.44 26.54
C GLU A 238 5.12 -7.88 25.10
N TYR A 239 5.87 -7.09 24.33
CA TYR A 239 6.08 -7.26 22.90
C TYR A 239 7.54 -7.48 22.48
N GLY A 240 8.50 -7.48 23.40
CA GLY A 240 9.94 -7.55 23.10
C GLY A 240 10.37 -8.77 22.27
N ASN A 241 9.58 -9.84 22.26
CA ASN A 241 9.82 -10.98 21.37
C ASN A 241 9.70 -10.61 19.88
N LEU A 242 8.94 -9.56 19.54
CA LEU A 242 8.84 -9.06 18.17
C LEU A 242 10.20 -8.54 17.68
N ARG A 243 10.97 -7.86 18.53
CA ARG A 243 12.30 -7.31 18.16
C ARG A 243 13.30 -8.40 17.70
N LYS A 244 13.08 -9.66 18.14
CA LYS A 244 13.95 -10.80 17.79
C LYS A 244 13.59 -11.43 16.44
N GLN A 245 12.44 -11.08 15.86
CA GLN A 245 11.98 -11.64 14.60
C GLN A 245 12.55 -10.86 13.42
N LYS A 246 12.94 -11.55 12.37
CA LYS A 246 13.42 -10.93 11.12
C LYS A 246 12.28 -10.38 10.27
N GLN A 247 11.11 -10.96 10.38
CA GLN A 247 9.89 -10.59 9.63
C GLN A 247 8.65 -11.05 10.40
N TYR A 248 7.56 -10.33 10.22
CA TYR A 248 6.30 -10.62 10.92
C TYR A 248 5.09 -10.38 10.01
N ASP A 249 4.06 -11.20 10.14
CA ASP A 249 2.81 -11.01 9.42
C ASP A 249 1.93 -10.02 10.18
N VAL A 250 1.95 -8.79 9.75
CA VAL A 250 1.13 -7.70 10.29
C VAL A 250 -0.15 -7.45 9.49
N GLY A 251 -0.42 -8.29 8.45
CA GLY A 251 -1.65 -8.17 7.68
C GLY A 251 -1.50 -7.73 6.21
N TYR A 252 -0.29 -7.50 5.69
CA TYR A 252 -0.14 -7.16 4.26
C TYR A 252 -0.28 -8.39 3.36
N ARG A 253 -1.01 -8.20 2.25
CA ARG A 253 -1.34 -9.27 1.30
C ARG A 253 -1.10 -8.80 -0.13
N PHE A 254 -0.51 -9.67 -0.93
CA PHE A 254 -0.65 -9.62 -2.38
C PHE A 254 -1.85 -10.47 -2.79
N ILE A 255 -2.71 -9.89 -3.61
CA ILE A 255 -3.83 -10.58 -4.25
C ILE A 255 -3.51 -10.64 -5.73
N GLN A 256 -3.36 -11.84 -6.26
CA GLN A 256 -2.95 -12.09 -7.64
C GLN A 256 -4.06 -12.84 -8.38
N SER A 257 -4.56 -12.25 -9.46
CA SER A 257 -5.47 -12.89 -10.43
C SER A 257 -4.66 -13.40 -11.61
N ARG A 258 -4.83 -14.67 -11.98
CA ARG A 258 -4.15 -15.30 -13.11
C ARG A 258 -4.93 -16.48 -13.70
#